data_bcc8696d946e79972433e16730c3166a
#
_entry.id   bcc8696d946e79972433e16730c3166a
#
_cell.length_a   1.000
_cell.length_b   1.000
_cell.length_c   1.000
_cell.angle_alpha   90.00
_cell.angle_beta   90.00
_cell.angle_gamma   90.00
#
_symmetry.space_group_name_H-M   'P 1'
#
loop_
_entity.id
_entity.type
_entity.pdbx_description
1 polymer ?
#
loop_
_entity_poly.entity_id
_entity_poly.type
_entity_poly.pdbx_seq_one_letter_code
_entity_poly.pdbx_strand_id
1 'polypeptide(L)'
;GERLDRLHGKRLLPLRRQFQAVFQDPYGSLNPRLSVEQIVGEGLRIHGIGDAGERRARVLEALREVGLDEPCLERYPHEFSGGQRQRIAIARALVLKPALILLDEPTSALDRSVQCQVVELLRRLQRRHGLSYLFISHDLAVVRALAHDILVLKDGRVVEQGSAAALFSQPRHPYTRELLGTMPALRLEEHLRVAGLGI
;
A
#
# COMPACT_ATOMS: atom_id res chain seq x y z
N GLY A 1 -0.76 -23.06 7.96
CA GLY A 1 -1.24 -22.23 6.85
C GLY A 1 -1.78 -23.08 5.71
N GLU A 2 -2.82 -22.57 5.03
CA GLU A 2 -3.40 -23.24 3.86
C GLU A 2 -2.72 -22.72 2.57
N ARG A 3 -2.44 -23.61 1.63
CA ARG A 3 -1.81 -23.23 0.35
C ARG A 3 -2.83 -22.59 -0.58
N LEU A 4 -2.61 -21.32 -0.96
CA LEU A 4 -3.52 -20.53 -1.80
C LEU A 4 -3.57 -21.00 -3.26
N ASP A 5 -2.46 -21.53 -3.79
CA ASP A 5 -2.32 -22.02 -5.17
C ASP A 5 -3.19 -23.23 -5.51
N ARG A 6 -3.70 -23.91 -4.48
CA ARG A 6 -4.60 -25.07 -4.62
C ARG A 6 -6.09 -24.75 -4.46
N LEU A 7 -6.41 -23.48 -4.17
CA LEU A 7 -7.78 -23.05 -3.92
C LEU A 7 -8.38 -22.40 -5.16
N HIS A 8 -9.62 -22.75 -5.47
CA HIS A 8 -10.34 -22.22 -6.63
C HIS A 8 -11.75 -21.73 -6.24
N GLY A 9 -12.25 -20.74 -6.99
CA GLY A 9 -13.63 -20.26 -6.93
C GLY A 9 -14.07 -19.82 -5.54
N LYS A 10 -15.15 -20.40 -5.03
CA LYS A 10 -15.79 -20.00 -3.76
C LYS A 10 -14.89 -20.16 -2.53
N ARG A 11 -13.88 -21.04 -2.57
CA ARG A 11 -12.93 -21.22 -1.45
C ARG A 11 -11.93 -20.07 -1.32
N LEU A 12 -11.62 -19.36 -2.43
CA LEU A 12 -10.73 -18.21 -2.43
C LEU A 12 -11.42 -16.94 -1.91
N LEU A 13 -12.73 -16.81 -2.05
CA LEU A 13 -13.44 -15.59 -1.74
C LEU A 13 -13.25 -15.11 -0.28
N PRO A 14 -13.36 -15.96 0.75
CA PRO A 14 -13.10 -15.54 2.14
C PRO A 14 -11.66 -15.09 2.38
N LEU A 15 -10.69 -15.73 1.69
CA LEU A 15 -9.28 -15.39 1.81
C LEU A 15 -8.96 -14.08 1.10
N ARG A 16 -9.59 -13.80 -0.04
CA ARG A 16 -9.47 -12.51 -0.73
C ARG A 16 -9.91 -11.33 0.12
N ARG A 17 -10.83 -11.52 1.06
CA ARG A 17 -11.19 -10.50 2.04
C ARG A 17 -10.03 -10.18 2.98
N GLN A 18 -9.27 -11.20 3.39
CA GLN A 18 -8.14 -11.05 4.33
C GLN A 18 -6.87 -10.55 3.64
N PHE A 19 -6.77 -10.74 2.33
CA PHE A 19 -5.63 -10.38 1.51
C PHE A 19 -6.07 -9.42 0.40
N GLN A 20 -5.58 -8.20 0.43
CA GLN A 20 -5.89 -7.16 -0.55
C GLN A 20 -4.65 -6.72 -1.29
N ALA A 21 -4.82 -6.09 -2.45
CA ALA A 21 -3.71 -5.57 -3.25
C ALA A 21 -3.94 -4.13 -3.70
N VAL A 22 -2.87 -3.35 -3.69
CA VAL A 22 -2.78 -2.01 -4.28
C VAL A 22 -1.68 -2.05 -5.32
N PHE A 23 -2.03 -1.78 -6.56
CA PHE A 23 -1.13 -1.89 -7.71
C PHE A 23 -0.44 -0.57 -8.05
N GLN A 24 0.63 -0.65 -8.84
CA GLN A 24 1.50 0.43 -9.26
C GLN A 24 0.76 1.57 -9.98
N ASP A 25 -0.21 1.24 -10.84
CA ASP A 25 -0.96 2.23 -11.62
C ASP A 25 -2.31 2.57 -10.97
N PRO A 26 -2.40 3.71 -10.25
CA PRO A 26 -3.66 4.15 -9.68
C PRO A 26 -4.70 4.58 -10.74
N TYR A 27 -4.27 4.90 -11.98
CA TYR A 27 -5.17 5.23 -13.08
C TYR A 27 -5.87 3.98 -13.63
N GLY A 28 -5.10 2.93 -13.95
CA GLY A 28 -5.64 1.68 -14.48
C GLY A 28 -6.36 0.82 -13.43
N SER A 29 -6.04 1.02 -12.15
CA SER A 29 -6.63 0.21 -11.08
C SER A 29 -8.01 0.68 -10.59
N LEU A 30 -8.43 1.91 -10.90
CA LEU A 30 -9.74 2.47 -10.54
C LEU A 30 -10.61 2.56 -11.79
N ASN A 31 -11.79 1.94 -11.77
CA ASN A 31 -12.73 2.04 -12.88
C ASN A 31 -13.22 3.50 -13.06
N PRO A 32 -12.91 4.18 -14.18
CA PRO A 32 -13.22 5.60 -14.36
C PRO A 32 -14.72 5.90 -14.50
N ARG A 33 -15.55 4.85 -14.68
CA ARG A 33 -17.01 4.98 -14.82
C ARG A 33 -17.77 4.85 -13.51
N LEU A 34 -17.07 4.53 -12.42
CA LEU A 34 -17.65 4.36 -11.09
C LEU A 34 -17.28 5.53 -10.20
N SER A 35 -18.21 5.94 -9.32
CA SER A 35 -17.91 6.91 -8.27
C SER A 35 -16.97 6.31 -7.22
N VAL A 36 -16.34 7.17 -6.42
CA VAL A 36 -15.46 6.74 -5.33
C VAL A 36 -16.19 5.83 -4.34
N GLU A 37 -17.46 6.15 -4.01
CA GLU A 37 -18.29 5.30 -3.16
C GLU A 37 -18.44 3.88 -3.75
N GLN A 38 -18.72 3.80 -5.04
CA GLN A 38 -18.89 2.53 -5.74
C GLN A 38 -17.58 1.73 -5.79
N ILE A 39 -16.45 2.40 -6.08
CA ILE A 39 -15.11 1.78 -6.15
C ILE A 39 -14.69 1.20 -4.79
N VAL A 40 -14.77 2.02 -3.75
CA VAL A 40 -14.34 1.61 -2.40
C VAL A 40 -15.31 0.57 -1.82
N GLY A 41 -16.63 0.73 -2.07
CA GLY A 41 -17.66 -0.15 -1.56
C GLY A 41 -17.82 -1.48 -2.33
N GLU A 42 -17.17 -1.64 -3.48
CA GLU A 42 -17.32 -2.83 -4.33
C GLU A 42 -16.99 -4.12 -3.58
N GLY A 43 -15.87 -4.13 -2.84
CA GLY A 43 -15.46 -5.28 -2.03
C GLY A 43 -16.50 -5.66 -0.99
N LEU A 44 -17.11 -4.68 -0.32
CA LEU A 44 -18.18 -4.94 0.67
C LEU A 44 -19.39 -5.61 0.01
N ARG A 45 -19.76 -5.17 -1.20
CA ARG A 45 -20.87 -5.75 -1.97
C ARG A 45 -20.57 -7.17 -2.41
N ILE A 46 -19.38 -7.44 -2.94
CA ILE A 46 -18.96 -8.78 -3.39
C ILE A 46 -18.96 -9.78 -2.22
N HIS A 47 -18.57 -9.35 -1.03
CA HIS A 47 -18.53 -10.19 0.16
C HIS A 47 -19.84 -10.21 0.96
N GLY A 48 -20.90 -9.55 0.49
CA GLY A 48 -22.21 -9.49 1.16
C GLY A 48 -22.16 -8.84 2.54
N ILE A 49 -21.29 -7.86 2.73
CA ILE A 49 -21.09 -7.20 4.03
C ILE A 49 -22.02 -5.99 4.14
N GLY A 50 -22.90 -6.02 5.13
CA GLY A 50 -23.81 -4.93 5.49
C GLY A 50 -24.90 -4.63 4.45
N ASP A 51 -25.83 -3.77 4.82
CA ASP A 51 -26.80 -3.15 3.92
C ASP A 51 -26.23 -1.91 3.21
N ALA A 52 -27.02 -1.18 2.46
CA ALA A 52 -26.57 0.00 1.71
C ALA A 52 -26.06 1.12 2.64
N GLY A 53 -26.76 1.38 3.74
CA GLY A 53 -26.40 2.41 4.71
C GLY A 53 -25.10 2.05 5.46
N GLU A 54 -24.99 0.82 5.91
CA GLU A 54 -23.77 0.33 6.57
C GLU A 54 -22.56 0.35 5.63
N ARG A 55 -22.74 -0.01 4.35
CA ARG A 55 -21.66 0.07 3.37
C ARG A 55 -21.19 1.49 3.15
N ARG A 56 -22.13 2.45 2.98
CA ARG A 56 -21.79 3.87 2.84
C ARG A 56 -21.02 4.38 4.06
N ALA A 57 -21.44 4.04 5.26
CA ALA A 57 -20.74 4.42 6.49
C ALA A 57 -19.32 3.87 6.56
N ARG A 58 -19.10 2.60 6.20
CA ARG A 58 -17.78 1.97 6.16
C ARG A 58 -16.87 2.58 5.09
N VAL A 59 -17.43 2.91 3.91
CA VAL A 59 -16.70 3.60 2.85
C VAL A 59 -16.23 4.97 3.33
N LEU A 60 -17.11 5.73 3.97
CA LEU A 60 -16.77 7.05 4.51
C LEU A 60 -15.70 6.95 5.62
N GLU A 61 -15.79 5.96 6.50
CA GLU A 61 -14.76 5.68 7.51
C GLU A 61 -13.40 5.42 6.84
N ALA A 62 -13.35 4.53 5.84
CA ALA A 62 -12.12 4.21 5.12
C ALA A 62 -11.53 5.42 4.37
N LEU A 63 -12.37 6.27 3.77
CA LEU A 63 -11.94 7.50 3.11
C LEU A 63 -11.33 8.49 4.11
N ARG A 64 -11.97 8.70 5.26
CA ARG A 64 -11.44 9.57 6.32
C ARG A 64 -10.08 9.09 6.84
N GLU A 65 -9.87 7.78 6.95
CA GLU A 65 -8.60 7.22 7.36
C GLU A 65 -7.44 7.53 6.38
N VAL A 66 -7.75 7.66 5.10
CA VAL A 66 -6.76 8.06 4.09
C VAL A 66 -6.73 9.58 3.84
N GLY A 67 -7.47 10.38 4.63
CA GLY A 67 -7.50 11.84 4.54
C GLY A 67 -8.35 12.37 3.39
N LEU A 68 -9.44 11.68 3.08
CA LEU A 68 -10.47 12.10 2.11
C LEU A 68 -11.83 12.22 2.82
N ASP A 69 -12.59 13.27 2.46
CA ASP A 69 -13.84 13.60 3.12
C ASP A 69 -15.08 13.19 2.31
N GLU A 70 -16.23 13.30 2.93
CA GLU A 70 -17.54 12.90 2.37
C GLU A 70 -17.84 13.44 0.97
N PRO A 71 -17.52 14.70 0.59
CA PRO A 71 -17.75 15.21 -0.76
C PRO A 71 -17.05 14.40 -1.87
N CYS A 72 -16.06 13.58 -1.50
CA CYS A 72 -15.37 12.71 -2.46
C CYS A 72 -16.23 11.51 -2.91
N LEU A 73 -17.26 11.11 -2.16
CA LEU A 73 -18.03 9.89 -2.42
C LEU A 73 -18.66 9.85 -3.82
N GLU A 74 -19.21 10.96 -4.27
CA GLU A 74 -19.93 11.05 -5.54
C GLU A 74 -19.05 11.41 -6.73
N ARG A 75 -17.78 11.76 -6.47
CA ARG A 75 -16.82 12.13 -7.50
C ARG A 75 -16.22 10.92 -8.20
N TYR A 76 -15.69 11.15 -9.39
CA TYR A 76 -15.08 10.13 -10.25
C TYR A 76 -13.55 10.21 -10.22
N PRO A 77 -12.83 9.11 -10.51
CA PRO A 77 -11.36 9.08 -10.45
C PRO A 77 -10.65 10.19 -11.23
N HIS A 78 -11.18 10.61 -12.37
CA HIS A 78 -10.56 11.65 -13.21
C HIS A 78 -10.56 13.05 -12.55
N GLU A 79 -11.35 13.26 -11.52
CA GLU A 79 -11.44 14.53 -10.76
C GLU A 79 -10.40 14.64 -9.64
N PHE A 80 -9.52 13.65 -9.48
CA PHE A 80 -8.54 13.57 -8.40
C PHE A 80 -7.12 13.62 -8.91
N SER A 81 -6.20 14.16 -8.10
CA SER A 81 -4.76 14.07 -8.34
C SER A 81 -4.25 12.63 -8.22
N GLY A 82 -3.05 12.34 -8.74
CA GLY A 82 -2.42 11.02 -8.63
C GLY A 82 -2.34 10.51 -7.17
N GLY A 83 -1.90 11.38 -6.26
CA GLY A 83 -1.82 11.05 -4.84
C GLY A 83 -3.18 10.80 -4.17
N GLN A 84 -4.22 11.53 -4.58
CA GLN A 84 -5.58 11.29 -4.10
C GLN A 84 -6.14 9.97 -4.64
N ARG A 85 -5.87 9.62 -5.90
CA ARG A 85 -6.25 8.31 -6.48
C ARG A 85 -5.55 7.17 -5.76
N GLN A 86 -4.28 7.34 -5.40
CA GLN A 86 -3.55 6.36 -4.60
C GLN A 86 -4.21 6.16 -3.23
N ARG A 87 -4.63 7.24 -2.57
CA ARG A 87 -5.39 7.16 -1.31
C ARG A 87 -6.73 6.44 -1.46
N ILE A 88 -7.44 6.65 -2.57
CA ILE A 88 -8.68 5.92 -2.89
C ILE A 88 -8.39 4.41 -3.07
N ALA A 89 -7.30 4.05 -3.78
CA ALA A 89 -6.90 2.66 -3.94
C ALA A 89 -6.55 1.99 -2.60
N ILE A 90 -5.88 2.72 -1.70
CA ILE A 90 -5.61 2.25 -0.33
C ILE A 90 -6.92 2.10 0.47
N ALA A 91 -7.85 3.06 0.39
CA ALA A 91 -9.17 2.98 1.06
C ALA A 91 -9.97 1.77 0.59
N ARG A 92 -9.95 1.47 -0.73
CA ARG A 92 -10.59 0.29 -1.32
C ARG A 92 -10.05 -1.01 -0.72
N ALA A 93 -8.75 -1.09 -0.48
CA ALA A 93 -8.16 -2.25 0.18
C ALA A 93 -8.52 -2.30 1.68
N LEU A 94 -8.50 -1.15 2.36
CA LEU A 94 -8.67 -1.04 3.80
C LEU A 94 -10.10 -1.32 4.27
N VAL A 95 -11.13 -0.96 3.46
CA VAL A 95 -12.56 -1.06 3.82
C VAL A 95 -12.99 -2.48 4.23
N LEU A 96 -12.28 -3.50 3.73
CA LEU A 96 -12.51 -4.92 4.06
C LEU A 96 -11.86 -5.35 5.37
N LYS A 97 -11.06 -4.47 6.02
CA LYS A 97 -10.27 -4.74 7.22
C LYS A 97 -9.40 -6.01 7.03
N PRO A 98 -8.51 -6.02 6.02
CA PRO A 98 -7.69 -7.18 5.71
C PRO A 98 -6.60 -7.39 6.77
N ALA A 99 -6.02 -8.60 6.83
CA ALA A 99 -4.85 -8.89 7.65
C ALA A 99 -3.54 -8.53 6.91
N LEU A 100 -3.55 -8.64 5.57
CA LEU A 100 -2.39 -8.41 4.71
C LEU A 100 -2.77 -7.56 3.50
N ILE A 101 -1.93 -6.57 3.18
CA ILE A 101 -2.03 -5.79 1.94
C ILE A 101 -0.73 -5.95 1.15
N LEU A 102 -0.84 -6.43 -0.09
CA LEU A 102 0.21 -6.36 -1.09
C LEU A 102 0.24 -4.94 -1.66
N LEU A 103 1.39 -4.32 -1.61
CA LEU A 103 1.66 -2.98 -2.12
C LEU A 103 2.71 -3.11 -3.22
N ASP A 104 2.26 -3.10 -4.47
CA ASP A 104 3.12 -3.24 -5.64
C ASP A 104 3.46 -1.86 -6.20
N GLU A 105 4.67 -1.38 -5.92
CA GLU A 105 5.18 -0.06 -6.29
C GLU A 105 4.21 1.11 -6.03
N PRO A 106 3.58 1.21 -4.86
CA PRO A 106 2.42 2.09 -4.64
C PRO A 106 2.76 3.59 -4.69
N THR A 107 4.03 3.95 -4.85
CA THR A 107 4.49 5.35 -4.84
C THR A 107 5.34 5.72 -6.05
N SER A 108 5.59 4.80 -6.99
CA SER A 108 6.51 5.01 -8.12
C SER A 108 6.07 6.09 -9.11
N ALA A 109 4.75 6.28 -9.28
CA ALA A 109 4.17 7.29 -10.18
C ALA A 109 3.91 8.65 -9.50
N LEU A 110 4.36 8.84 -8.25
CA LEU A 110 4.08 10.03 -7.45
C LEU A 110 5.32 10.92 -7.32
N ASP A 111 5.11 12.24 -7.24
CA ASP A 111 6.19 13.15 -6.88
C ASP A 111 6.67 12.91 -5.42
N ARG A 112 7.89 13.38 -5.12
CA ARG A 112 8.55 13.10 -3.85
C ARG A 112 7.75 13.53 -2.62
N SER A 113 7.08 14.67 -2.71
CA SER A 113 6.29 15.21 -1.58
C SER A 113 5.09 14.32 -1.29
N VAL A 114 4.35 13.95 -2.34
CA VAL A 114 3.18 13.05 -2.23
C VAL A 114 3.61 11.64 -1.83
N GLN A 115 4.75 11.16 -2.32
CA GLN A 115 5.34 9.89 -1.91
C GLN A 115 5.55 9.83 -0.38
N CYS A 116 6.17 10.88 0.21
CA CYS A 116 6.36 10.96 1.67
C CYS A 116 5.02 10.90 2.43
N GLN A 117 4.00 11.60 1.93
CA GLN A 117 2.67 11.59 2.55
C GLN A 117 2.01 10.21 2.51
N VAL A 118 2.17 9.46 1.40
CA VAL A 118 1.63 8.09 1.26
C VAL A 118 2.38 7.12 2.17
N VAL A 119 3.71 7.25 2.29
CA VAL A 119 4.51 6.43 3.21
C VAL A 119 4.08 6.65 4.65
N GLU A 120 3.89 7.91 5.06
CA GLU A 120 3.40 8.24 6.41
C GLU A 120 2.00 7.69 6.66
N LEU A 121 1.11 7.82 5.67
CA LEU A 121 -0.22 7.23 5.74
C LEU A 121 -0.15 5.72 5.98
N LEU A 122 0.67 4.99 5.20
CA LEU A 122 0.83 3.53 5.35
C LEU A 122 1.36 3.15 6.73
N ARG A 123 2.36 3.88 7.26
CA ARG A 123 2.88 3.66 8.63
C ARG A 123 1.80 3.88 9.70
N ARG A 124 0.99 4.92 9.55
CA ARG A 124 -0.11 5.22 10.48
C ARG A 124 -1.18 4.11 10.44
N LEU A 125 -1.58 3.67 9.25
CA LEU A 125 -2.56 2.60 9.07
C LEU A 125 -2.03 1.27 9.62
N GLN A 126 -0.76 0.94 9.40
CA GLN A 126 -0.12 -0.26 9.93
C GLN A 126 -0.19 -0.29 11.46
N ARG A 127 0.20 0.80 12.12
CA ARG A 127 0.14 0.91 13.58
C ARG A 127 -1.28 0.85 14.13
N ARG A 128 -2.23 1.53 13.46
CA ARG A 128 -3.61 1.63 13.91
C ARG A 128 -4.38 0.30 13.80
N HIS A 129 -4.15 -0.44 12.72
CA HIS A 129 -4.91 -1.65 12.40
C HIS A 129 -4.13 -2.95 12.58
N GLY A 130 -2.85 -2.90 12.96
CA GLY A 130 -2.00 -4.09 13.04
C GLY A 130 -1.80 -4.78 11.68
N LEU A 131 -1.79 -4.01 10.59
CA LEU A 131 -1.69 -4.54 9.23
C LEU A 131 -0.31 -5.12 8.96
N SER A 132 -0.27 -6.25 8.26
CA SER A 132 0.94 -6.73 7.60
C SER A 132 1.00 -6.21 6.17
N TYR A 133 2.19 -5.79 5.72
CA TYR A 133 2.43 -5.38 4.34
C TYR A 133 3.41 -6.34 3.67
N LEU A 134 3.09 -6.73 2.44
CA LEU A 134 4.09 -7.21 1.48
C LEU A 134 4.33 -6.07 0.49
N PHE A 135 5.44 -5.37 0.67
CA PHE A 135 5.77 -4.15 -0.06
C PHE A 135 6.83 -4.41 -1.13
N ILE A 136 6.53 -4.11 -2.38
CA ILE A 136 7.45 -4.20 -3.51
C ILE A 136 7.82 -2.78 -3.93
N SER A 137 9.11 -2.49 -4.01
CA SER A 137 9.60 -1.19 -4.47
C SER A 137 11.05 -1.28 -4.92
N HIS A 138 11.41 -0.43 -5.88
CA HIS A 138 12.79 -0.14 -6.25
C HIS A 138 13.34 1.11 -5.54
N ASP A 139 12.51 1.86 -4.81
CA ASP A 139 12.94 3.01 -4.02
C ASP A 139 13.39 2.54 -2.63
N LEU A 140 14.70 2.42 -2.47
CA LEU A 140 15.33 1.94 -1.22
C LEU A 140 15.03 2.84 -0.02
N ALA A 141 14.78 4.12 -0.26
CA ALA A 141 14.46 5.06 0.81
C ALA A 141 13.06 4.79 1.38
N VAL A 142 12.10 4.47 0.52
CA VAL A 142 10.75 4.03 0.94
C VAL A 142 10.83 2.67 1.65
N VAL A 143 11.60 1.73 1.11
CA VAL A 143 11.84 0.42 1.75
C VAL A 143 12.41 0.61 3.15
N ARG A 144 13.43 1.45 3.33
CA ARG A 144 14.03 1.77 4.63
C ARG A 144 13.02 2.35 5.62
N ALA A 145 12.09 3.17 5.13
CA ALA A 145 11.08 3.81 5.96
C ALA A 145 9.96 2.86 6.45
N LEU A 146 9.64 1.80 5.69
CA LEU A 146 8.49 0.94 5.95
C LEU A 146 8.84 -0.49 6.38
N ALA A 147 9.94 -1.05 5.85
CA ALA A 147 10.23 -2.47 5.99
C ALA A 147 10.83 -2.82 7.35
N HIS A 148 10.37 -3.94 7.93
CA HIS A 148 11.01 -4.61 9.06
C HIS A 148 12.00 -5.66 8.57
N ASP A 149 11.58 -6.46 7.58
CA ASP A 149 12.39 -7.47 6.91
C ASP A 149 12.41 -7.22 5.41
N ILE A 150 13.51 -7.56 4.75
CA ILE A 150 13.74 -7.31 3.33
C ILE A 150 14.17 -8.61 2.65
N LEU A 151 13.62 -8.82 1.45
CA LEU A 151 14.06 -9.81 0.47
C LEU A 151 14.63 -9.06 -0.74
N VAL A 152 15.88 -9.28 -1.08
CA VAL A 152 16.52 -8.73 -2.28
C VAL A 152 16.40 -9.74 -3.40
N LEU A 153 15.77 -9.34 -4.51
CA LEU A 153 15.55 -10.16 -5.69
C LEU A 153 16.47 -9.72 -6.84
N LYS A 154 17.12 -10.67 -7.48
CA LYS A 154 17.84 -10.48 -8.74
C LYS A 154 17.53 -11.64 -9.67
N ASP A 155 17.15 -11.35 -10.93
CA ASP A 155 16.83 -12.35 -11.95
C ASP A 155 15.83 -13.42 -11.47
N GLY A 156 14.80 -13.00 -10.72
CA GLY A 156 13.76 -13.89 -10.19
C GLY A 156 14.21 -14.75 -9.00
N ARG A 157 15.40 -14.53 -8.44
CA ARG A 157 15.95 -15.30 -7.30
C ARG A 157 16.19 -14.39 -6.10
N VAL A 158 15.93 -14.92 -4.90
CA VAL A 158 16.31 -14.26 -3.67
C VAL A 158 17.85 -14.37 -3.52
N VAL A 159 18.53 -13.23 -3.54
CA VAL A 159 20.00 -13.18 -3.39
C VAL A 159 20.43 -12.81 -1.98
N GLU A 160 19.59 -12.09 -1.24
CA GLU A 160 19.82 -11.77 0.17
C GLU A 160 18.50 -11.55 0.89
N GLN A 161 18.45 -11.90 2.18
CA GLN A 161 17.29 -11.64 3.05
C GLN A 161 17.74 -11.36 4.48
N GLY A 162 16.98 -10.55 5.21
CA GLY A 162 17.22 -10.25 6.63
C GLY A 162 16.45 -9.06 7.12
N SER A 163 16.68 -8.68 8.36
CA SER A 163 16.09 -7.47 8.90
C SER A 163 16.57 -6.22 8.14
N ALA A 164 15.70 -5.21 8.01
CA ALA A 164 16.05 -3.96 7.33
C ALA A 164 17.32 -3.36 7.94
N ALA A 165 17.41 -3.31 9.28
CA ALA A 165 18.59 -2.79 9.97
C ALA A 165 19.89 -3.50 9.54
N ALA A 166 19.87 -4.84 9.44
CA ALA A 166 21.07 -5.61 9.06
C ALA A 166 21.44 -5.38 7.59
N LEU A 167 20.46 -5.40 6.67
CA LEU A 167 20.73 -5.21 5.24
C LEU A 167 21.25 -3.80 4.92
N PHE A 168 20.72 -2.77 5.57
CA PHE A 168 21.18 -1.40 5.33
C PHE A 168 22.55 -1.11 5.98
N SER A 169 22.89 -1.77 7.10
CA SER A 169 24.16 -1.53 7.79
C SER A 169 25.30 -2.43 7.30
N GLN A 170 25.02 -3.69 6.96
CA GLN A 170 26.03 -4.71 6.62
C GLN A 170 25.54 -5.63 5.49
N PRO A 171 25.35 -5.10 4.26
CA PRO A 171 24.93 -5.90 3.12
C PRO A 171 26.04 -6.92 2.78
N ARG A 172 25.67 -8.18 2.60
CA ARG A 172 26.60 -9.29 2.34
C ARG A 172 26.75 -9.57 0.85
N HIS A 173 25.63 -9.55 0.10
CA HIS A 173 25.66 -9.87 -1.32
C HIS A 173 26.19 -8.68 -2.15
N PRO A 174 27.04 -8.89 -3.16
CA PRO A 174 27.59 -7.81 -3.99
C PRO A 174 26.51 -6.94 -4.64
N TYR A 175 25.45 -7.57 -5.15
CA TYR A 175 24.32 -6.87 -5.75
C TYR A 175 23.57 -5.96 -4.75
N THR A 176 23.40 -6.40 -3.50
CA THR A 176 22.80 -5.56 -2.46
C THR A 176 23.66 -4.35 -2.16
N ARG A 177 24.98 -4.53 -2.11
CA ARG A 177 25.94 -3.41 -1.94
C ARG A 177 25.88 -2.43 -3.10
N GLU A 178 25.79 -2.92 -4.33
CA GLU A 178 25.63 -2.11 -5.52
C GLU A 178 24.33 -1.28 -5.46
N LEU A 179 23.18 -1.92 -5.17
CA LEU A 179 21.90 -1.24 -5.00
C LEU A 179 21.95 -0.14 -3.94
N LEU A 180 22.51 -0.44 -2.78
CA LEU A 180 22.64 0.54 -1.68
C LEU A 180 23.61 1.68 -2.03
N GLY A 181 24.66 1.39 -2.81
CA GLY A 181 25.62 2.39 -3.30
C GLY A 181 25.00 3.41 -4.28
N THR A 182 23.88 3.07 -4.91
CA THR A 182 23.14 4.00 -5.78
C THR A 182 22.24 4.95 -5.00
N MET A 183 22.04 4.74 -3.69
CA MET A 183 21.24 5.66 -2.87
C MET A 183 21.94 7.02 -2.80
N PRO A 184 21.25 8.12 -3.18
CA PRO A 184 21.76 9.46 -2.92
C PRO A 184 21.87 9.62 -1.40
N ALA A 185 23.09 9.80 -0.91
CA ALA A 185 23.33 10.05 0.48
C ALA A 185 22.45 11.21 0.96
N LEU A 186 21.70 11.01 2.05
CA LEU A 186 21.13 12.04 2.93
C LEU A 186 19.79 12.74 2.57
N ARG A 187 19.24 12.70 1.37
CA ARG A 187 18.06 13.53 1.07
C ARG A 187 16.72 13.04 1.66
N LEU A 188 16.56 11.78 1.96
CA LEU A 188 15.31 11.27 2.55
C LEU A 188 15.31 11.37 4.07
N GLU A 189 16.46 11.21 4.72
CA GLU A 189 16.58 11.38 6.17
C GLU A 189 16.24 12.82 6.59
N GLU A 190 16.67 13.80 5.80
CA GLU A 190 16.30 15.22 6.02
C GLU A 190 14.79 15.45 5.83
N HIS A 191 14.17 14.86 4.78
CA HIS A 191 12.73 15.02 4.54
C HIS A 191 11.88 14.26 5.57
N LEU A 192 12.32 13.08 6.01
CA LEU A 192 11.65 12.34 7.08
C LEU A 192 11.83 13.00 8.45
N ARG A 193 12.98 13.63 8.72
CA ARG A 193 13.21 14.45 9.93
C ARG A 193 12.35 15.70 9.92
N VAL A 194 12.26 16.41 8.82
CA VAL A 194 11.43 17.63 8.67
C VAL A 194 9.93 17.26 8.77
N ALA A 195 9.52 16.05 8.39
CA ALA A 195 8.16 15.55 8.58
C ALA A 195 7.90 14.97 9.99
N GLY A 196 8.84 15.11 10.94
CA GLY A 196 8.68 14.57 12.29
C GLY A 196 8.81 13.05 12.41
N LEU A 197 9.35 12.42 11.39
CA LEU A 197 9.55 10.96 11.30
C LEU A 197 10.97 10.64 11.80
N GLY A 198 11.18 10.70 13.12
CA GLY A 198 12.41 10.21 13.75
C GLY A 198 12.59 8.71 13.45
N ILE A 199 13.77 8.35 12.93
CA ILE A 199 14.28 6.97 12.85
C ILE A 199 14.73 6.57 14.25
#